data_04fd82861ef6ec7936d103dfaaccd608
#
_entry.id   04fd82861ef6ec7936d103dfaaccd608
#
_cell.length_a   1.000
_cell.length_b   1.000
_cell.length_c   1.000
_cell.angle_alpha   90.00
_cell.angle_beta   90.00
_cell.angle_gamma   90.00
#
_symmetry.space_group_name_H-M   'P 1'
#
loop_
_entity.id
_entity.type
_entity.pdbx_description
1 polymer ?
#
loop_
_entity_poly.entity_id
_entity_poly.type
_entity_poly.pdbx_seq_one_letter_code
_entity_poly.pdbx_strand_id
1 'polypeptide(L)'
;MGLSYLWSYIYYLSAARSEYFVHSPFVYSLMTECLRKKRRFAPENRDRLLERLSDYLAAAEPDLNILRIAPDEPIKNIPTAALTAENTMLFIDRPHKGTQREAQWNDLCRNPDITLTIDLFRTGLVFPRREMRKEHFCLRYF
;
A
#
# COMPACT_ATOMS: atom_id res chain seq x y z
N MET A 1 17.73 9.95 -7.51
CA MET A 1 16.76 10.35 -6.50
C MET A 1 17.33 11.51 -5.71
N GLY A 2 16.62 12.59 -5.59
CA GLY A 2 17.12 13.80 -5.00
C GLY A 2 16.65 14.03 -3.57
N LEU A 3 16.83 15.28 -3.11
CA LEU A 3 16.45 15.70 -1.77
C LEU A 3 14.95 15.48 -1.50
N SER A 4 14.09 15.58 -2.51
CA SER A 4 12.65 15.38 -2.34
C SER A 4 12.33 13.95 -1.87
N TYR A 5 13.06 12.95 -2.39
CA TYR A 5 12.88 11.56 -1.95
C TYR A 5 13.30 11.38 -0.49
N LEU A 6 14.41 12.00 -0.10
CA LEU A 6 14.90 11.95 1.27
C LEU A 6 13.89 12.59 2.24
N TRP A 7 13.33 13.75 1.89
CA TRP A 7 12.32 14.41 2.69
C TRP A 7 11.04 13.58 2.80
N SER A 8 10.63 12.94 1.70
CA SER A 8 9.49 12.02 1.71
C SER A 8 9.72 10.86 2.67
N TYR A 9 10.92 10.30 2.68
CA TYR A 9 11.27 9.21 3.59
C TYR A 9 11.26 9.66 5.04
N ILE A 10 11.80 10.82 5.34
CA ILE A 10 11.80 11.39 6.69
C ILE A 10 10.36 11.62 7.15
N TYR A 11 9.52 12.20 6.29
CA TYR A 11 8.12 12.39 6.61
C TYR A 11 7.41 11.06 6.88
N TYR A 12 7.67 10.06 6.04
CA TYR A 12 7.13 8.72 6.23
C TYR A 12 7.53 8.15 7.59
N LEU A 13 8.79 8.22 7.95
CA LEU A 13 9.27 7.70 9.24
C LEU A 13 8.57 8.39 10.41
N SER A 14 8.32 9.70 10.31
CA SER A 14 7.63 10.44 11.36
C SER A 14 6.15 10.10 11.46
N ALA A 15 5.52 9.79 10.33
CA ALA A 15 4.08 9.50 10.26
C ALA A 15 3.76 8.00 10.43
N ALA A 16 4.71 7.11 10.13
CA ALA A 16 4.48 5.68 10.13
C ALA A 16 4.17 5.15 11.53
N ARG A 17 3.23 4.21 11.57
CA ARG A 17 2.76 3.58 12.80
C ARG A 17 3.09 2.10 12.81
N SER A 18 3.24 1.55 13.99
CA SER A 18 3.31 0.10 14.19
C SER A 18 1.90 -0.44 14.45
N GLU A 19 1.79 -1.77 14.55
CA GLU A 19 0.51 -2.44 14.80
C GLU A 19 -0.18 -1.97 16.09
N TYR A 20 0.56 -1.46 17.05
CA TYR A 20 0.00 -0.97 18.31
C TYR A 20 -0.89 0.27 18.15
N PHE A 21 -0.76 0.96 17.03
CA PHE A 21 -1.53 2.17 16.74
C PHE A 21 -2.60 1.95 15.67
N VAL A 22 -2.78 0.70 15.24
CA VAL A 22 -3.75 0.35 14.19
C VAL A 22 -5.02 -0.18 14.84
N HIS A 23 -6.14 0.49 14.57
CA HIS A 23 -7.44 0.10 15.14
C HIS A 23 -8.32 -0.70 14.17
N SER A 24 -7.92 -0.82 12.90
CA SER A 24 -8.63 -1.66 11.93
C SER A 24 -8.24 -3.11 12.11
N PRO A 25 -9.19 -4.04 12.40
CA PRO A 25 -8.86 -5.46 12.54
C PRO A 25 -8.21 -6.04 11.30
N PHE A 26 -8.67 -5.65 10.11
CA PHE A 26 -8.09 -6.11 8.86
C PHE A 26 -6.63 -5.67 8.71
N VAL A 27 -6.37 -4.38 8.93
CA VAL A 27 -5.02 -3.83 8.79
C VAL A 27 -4.10 -4.39 9.87
N TYR A 28 -4.61 -4.56 11.09
CA TYR A 28 -3.85 -5.18 12.17
C TYR A 28 -3.42 -6.60 11.81
N SER A 29 -4.35 -7.42 11.33
CA SER A 29 -4.04 -8.80 10.92
C SER A 29 -3.07 -8.83 9.74
N LEU A 30 -3.26 -7.95 8.75
CA LEU A 30 -2.34 -7.83 7.62
C LEU A 30 -0.93 -7.50 8.11
N MET A 31 -0.82 -6.55 9.03
CA MET A 31 0.47 -6.13 9.60
C MET A 31 1.15 -7.27 10.36
N THR A 32 0.44 -7.90 11.27
CA THR A 32 1.03 -8.92 12.17
C THR A 32 1.22 -10.27 11.51
N GLU A 33 0.28 -10.69 10.65
CA GLU A 33 0.27 -12.04 10.07
C GLU A 33 0.94 -12.12 8.70
N CYS A 34 1.13 -10.98 8.04
CA CYS A 34 1.75 -10.95 6.72
C CYS A 34 2.99 -10.07 6.70
N LEU A 35 2.83 -8.78 6.90
CA LEU A 35 3.93 -7.83 6.67
C LEU A 35 5.12 -8.04 7.60
N ARG A 36 4.86 -8.36 8.87
CA ARG A 36 5.91 -8.60 9.87
C ARG A 36 6.54 -10.00 9.79
N LYS A 37 6.04 -10.87 8.96
CA LYS A 37 6.56 -12.23 8.81
C LYS A 37 7.77 -12.30 7.90
N LYS A 38 8.27 -11.19 7.41
CA LYS A 38 9.48 -11.17 6.60
C LYS A 38 10.68 -11.60 7.43
N ARG A 39 11.70 -12.11 6.74
CA ARG A 39 12.95 -12.52 7.38
C ARG A 39 13.64 -11.31 8.01
N ARG A 40 13.93 -11.41 9.29
CA ARG A 40 14.58 -10.29 10.01
C ARG A 40 15.96 -10.01 9.39
N PHE A 41 16.25 -8.72 9.18
CA PHE A 41 17.52 -8.22 8.61
C PHE A 41 17.79 -8.63 7.16
N ALA A 42 16.89 -9.37 6.51
CA ALA A 42 17.04 -9.68 5.10
C ALA A 42 16.36 -8.60 4.27
N PRO A 43 17.02 -8.05 3.24
CA PRO A 43 16.35 -7.15 2.33
C PRO A 43 15.23 -7.89 1.61
N GLU A 44 14.07 -7.24 1.53
CA GLU A 44 12.92 -7.80 0.83
C GLU A 44 12.65 -6.96 -0.40
N ASN A 45 12.67 -7.57 -1.58
CA ASN A 45 12.27 -6.87 -2.79
C ASN A 45 10.75 -6.85 -2.92
N ARG A 46 10.25 -6.00 -3.81
CA ARG A 46 8.81 -5.84 -3.99
C ARG A 46 8.13 -7.07 -4.55
N ASP A 47 8.85 -7.89 -5.33
CA ASP A 47 8.28 -9.12 -5.86
C ASP A 47 7.99 -10.13 -4.75
N ARG A 48 8.88 -10.24 -3.78
CA ARG A 48 8.68 -11.10 -2.60
C ARG A 48 7.54 -10.58 -1.72
N LEU A 49 7.47 -9.27 -1.56
CA LEU A 49 6.37 -8.67 -0.80
C LEU A 49 5.02 -8.97 -1.47
N LEU A 50 4.96 -8.81 -2.79
CA LEU A 50 3.75 -9.12 -3.55
C LEU A 50 3.37 -10.59 -3.42
N GLU A 51 4.35 -11.48 -3.49
CA GLU A 51 4.12 -12.92 -3.32
C GLU A 51 3.53 -13.24 -1.94
N ARG A 52 4.13 -12.69 -0.87
CA ARG A 52 3.62 -12.90 0.49
C ARG A 52 2.21 -12.34 0.67
N LEU A 53 1.95 -11.16 0.12
CA LEU A 53 0.63 -10.55 0.16
C LEU A 53 -0.39 -11.39 -0.61
N SER A 54 -0.01 -11.88 -1.78
CA SER A 54 -0.88 -12.73 -2.61
C SER A 54 -1.25 -14.01 -1.87
N ASP A 55 -0.27 -14.67 -1.26
CA ASP A 55 -0.51 -15.90 -0.51
C ASP A 55 -1.42 -15.67 0.70
N TYR A 56 -1.15 -14.62 1.46
CA TYR A 56 -1.95 -14.29 2.64
C TYR A 56 -3.38 -13.93 2.26
N LEU A 57 -3.54 -13.06 1.27
CA LEU A 57 -4.86 -12.57 0.88
C LEU A 57 -5.67 -13.65 0.13
N ALA A 58 -5.02 -14.51 -0.64
CA ALA A 58 -5.70 -15.61 -1.31
C ALA A 58 -6.30 -16.60 -0.31
N ALA A 59 -5.64 -16.81 0.81
CA ALA A 59 -6.16 -17.68 1.87
C ALA A 59 -7.37 -17.05 2.57
N ALA A 60 -7.34 -15.72 2.78
CA ALA A 60 -8.41 -15.00 3.46
C ALA A 60 -9.55 -14.61 2.52
N GLU A 61 -9.24 -14.24 1.29
CA GLU A 61 -10.17 -13.74 0.30
C GLU A 61 -9.85 -14.33 -1.09
N PRO A 62 -10.32 -15.56 -1.38
CA PRO A 62 -9.96 -16.26 -2.63
C PRO A 62 -10.34 -15.53 -3.91
N ASP A 63 -11.38 -14.68 -3.85
CA ASP A 63 -11.86 -13.95 -5.02
C ASP A 63 -11.16 -12.60 -5.23
N LEU A 64 -10.16 -12.28 -4.41
CA LEU A 64 -9.46 -11.00 -4.51
C LEU A 64 -8.59 -10.95 -5.76
N ASN A 65 -8.75 -9.90 -6.55
CA ASN A 65 -7.89 -9.60 -7.70
C ASN A 65 -6.80 -8.63 -7.29
N ILE A 66 -5.57 -8.92 -7.68
CA ILE A 66 -4.42 -8.05 -7.38
C ILE A 66 -3.90 -7.48 -8.68
N LEU A 67 -3.84 -6.16 -8.77
CA LEU A 67 -3.30 -5.43 -9.91
C LEU A 67 -2.03 -4.69 -9.47
N ARG A 68 -0.93 -5.01 -10.14
CA ARG A 68 0.36 -4.35 -9.87
C ARG A 68 0.55 -3.17 -10.81
N ILE A 69 0.92 -2.03 -10.25
CA ILE A 69 1.28 -0.83 -11.01
C ILE A 69 2.80 -0.67 -10.92
N ALA A 70 3.48 -0.81 -12.05
CA ALA A 70 4.94 -0.76 -12.10
C ALA A 70 5.47 0.64 -11.78
N PRO A 71 6.76 0.78 -11.40
CA PRO A 71 7.32 2.08 -11.03
C PRO A 71 7.29 3.12 -12.15
N ASP A 72 7.27 2.67 -13.40
CA ASP A 72 7.22 3.53 -14.58
C ASP A 72 5.81 3.74 -15.12
N GLU A 73 4.81 3.05 -14.58
CA GLU A 73 3.41 3.26 -14.96
C GLU A 73 2.81 4.42 -14.17
N PRO A 74 2.25 5.45 -14.85
CA PRO A 74 1.63 6.56 -14.14
C PRO A 74 0.44 6.11 -13.30
N ILE A 75 0.38 6.56 -12.05
CA ILE A 75 -0.73 6.23 -11.14
C ILE A 75 -2.03 6.82 -11.67
N LYS A 76 -1.98 8.01 -12.27
CA LYS A 76 -3.17 8.66 -12.84
C LYS A 76 -3.83 7.86 -13.96
N ASN A 77 -3.09 6.92 -14.58
CA ASN A 77 -3.61 6.11 -15.69
C ASN A 77 -4.31 4.83 -15.22
N ILE A 78 -4.43 4.62 -13.92
CA ILE A 78 -5.18 3.46 -13.39
C ILE A 78 -6.64 3.58 -13.86
N PRO A 79 -7.19 2.55 -14.52
CA PRO A 79 -8.57 2.61 -15.02
C PRO A 79 -9.57 2.84 -13.90
N THR A 80 -10.58 3.66 -14.15
CA THR A 80 -11.66 3.89 -13.19
C THR A 80 -12.34 2.58 -12.77
N ALA A 81 -12.44 1.62 -13.68
CA ALA A 81 -13.00 0.32 -13.38
C ALA A 81 -12.24 -0.39 -12.26
N ALA A 82 -10.90 -0.27 -12.23
CA ALA A 82 -10.08 -0.85 -11.16
C ALA A 82 -10.29 -0.11 -9.83
N LEU A 83 -10.52 1.20 -9.87
CA LEU A 83 -10.73 2.01 -8.68
C LEU A 83 -12.13 1.85 -8.08
N THR A 84 -13.07 1.30 -8.84
CA THR A 84 -14.45 1.08 -8.38
C THR A 84 -14.79 -0.39 -8.19
N ALA A 85 -13.87 -1.29 -8.52
CA ALA A 85 -14.10 -2.73 -8.42
C ALA A 85 -14.07 -3.20 -6.97
N GLU A 86 -15.01 -4.08 -6.64
CA GLU A 86 -14.98 -4.82 -5.38
C GLU A 86 -13.94 -5.95 -5.48
N ASN A 87 -13.49 -6.45 -4.34
CA ASN A 87 -12.54 -7.56 -4.27
C ASN A 87 -11.28 -7.32 -5.10
N THR A 88 -10.76 -6.09 -5.01
CA THR A 88 -9.55 -5.69 -5.75
C THR A 88 -8.56 -5.05 -4.79
N MET A 89 -7.29 -5.39 -4.97
CA MET A 89 -6.17 -4.69 -4.34
C MET A 89 -5.24 -4.17 -5.42
N LEU A 90 -4.82 -2.92 -5.31
CA LEU A 90 -3.78 -2.35 -6.16
C LEU A 90 -2.47 -2.38 -5.40
N PHE A 91 -1.44 -2.93 -6.04
CA PHE A 91 -0.07 -2.95 -5.51
C PHE A 91 0.73 -1.94 -6.33
N ILE A 92 1.00 -0.78 -5.72
CA ILE A 92 1.66 0.33 -6.42
C ILE A 92 3.13 0.35 -6.05
N ASP A 93 3.98 0.09 -7.03
CA ASP A 93 5.42 0.15 -6.85
C ASP A 93 5.88 1.59 -6.72
N ARG A 94 6.68 1.88 -5.70
CA ARG A 94 7.37 3.16 -5.48
C ARG A 94 6.47 4.38 -5.64
N PRO A 95 5.45 4.55 -4.78
CA PRO A 95 4.56 5.71 -4.88
C PRO A 95 5.29 7.04 -4.63
N HIS A 96 6.43 7.02 -3.96
CA HIS A 96 7.21 8.22 -3.66
C HIS A 96 8.39 8.44 -4.61
N LYS A 97 8.41 7.75 -5.75
CA LYS A 97 9.47 7.92 -6.75
C LYS A 97 9.25 9.21 -7.55
N GLY A 98 9.84 10.30 -7.07
CA GLY A 98 9.74 11.61 -7.71
C GLY A 98 8.48 12.36 -7.31
N THR A 99 8.51 13.69 -7.49
CA THR A 99 7.46 14.59 -7.02
C THR A 99 6.14 14.40 -7.74
N GLN A 100 6.18 14.14 -9.06
CA GLN A 100 4.97 13.95 -9.85
C GLN A 100 4.23 12.68 -9.43
N ARG A 101 4.95 11.57 -9.29
CA ARG A 101 4.35 10.30 -8.89
C ARG A 101 3.80 10.38 -7.46
N GLU A 102 4.54 11.03 -6.57
CA GLU A 102 4.09 11.22 -5.18
C GLU A 102 2.82 12.07 -5.12
N ALA A 103 2.71 13.11 -5.94
CA ALA A 103 1.49 13.91 -6.02
C ALA A 103 0.31 13.05 -6.49
N GLN A 104 0.51 12.19 -7.47
CA GLN A 104 -0.53 11.26 -7.95
C GLN A 104 -0.93 10.27 -6.87
N TRP A 105 0.04 9.76 -6.11
CA TRP A 105 -0.24 8.87 -4.98
C TRP A 105 -1.04 9.57 -3.89
N ASN A 106 -0.67 10.80 -3.55
CA ASN A 106 -1.39 11.58 -2.55
C ASN A 106 -2.82 11.88 -3.00
N ASP A 107 -3.02 12.19 -4.28
CA ASP A 107 -4.36 12.40 -4.83
C ASP A 107 -5.21 11.14 -4.75
N LEU A 108 -4.61 9.99 -5.01
CA LEU A 108 -5.29 8.70 -4.88
C LEU A 108 -5.72 8.45 -3.43
N CYS A 109 -4.84 8.72 -2.48
CA CYS A 109 -5.13 8.54 -1.05
C CYS A 109 -6.25 9.47 -0.56
N ARG A 110 -6.39 10.64 -1.17
CA ARG A 110 -7.43 11.62 -0.83
C ARG A 110 -8.75 11.38 -1.55
N ASN A 111 -8.77 10.49 -2.54
CA ASN A 111 -9.98 10.23 -3.31
C ASN A 111 -11.06 9.67 -2.37
N PRO A 112 -12.22 10.37 -2.23
CA PRO A 112 -13.25 9.96 -1.28
C PRO A 112 -13.91 8.62 -1.65
N ASP A 113 -13.78 8.19 -2.90
CA ASP A 113 -14.34 6.92 -3.36
C ASP A 113 -13.43 5.72 -3.06
N ILE A 114 -12.21 5.95 -2.59
CA ILE A 114 -11.26 4.91 -2.22
C ILE A 114 -11.33 4.68 -0.71
N THR A 115 -11.61 3.44 -0.31
CA THR A 115 -11.85 3.11 1.10
C THR A 115 -10.59 3.00 1.94
N LEU A 116 -9.60 2.24 1.46
CA LEU A 116 -8.41 1.96 2.27
C LEU A 116 -7.15 2.12 1.44
N THR A 117 -6.21 2.91 1.95
CA THR A 117 -4.87 3.05 1.39
C THR A 117 -3.84 2.83 2.49
N ILE A 118 -2.76 2.12 2.14
CA ILE A 118 -1.68 1.81 3.06
C ILE A 118 -0.36 2.20 2.40
N ASP A 119 0.37 3.11 3.04
CA ASP A 119 1.67 3.56 2.56
C ASP A 119 2.77 2.84 3.33
N LEU A 120 3.52 1.99 2.62
CA LEU A 120 4.69 1.29 3.14
C LEU A 120 5.98 1.93 2.64
N PHE A 121 5.93 3.12 2.15
CA PHE A 121 6.94 3.94 1.51
C PHE A 121 7.39 3.42 0.15
N ARG A 122 7.99 2.22 0.08
CA ARG A 122 8.43 1.64 -1.20
C ARG A 122 7.31 0.98 -1.98
N THR A 123 6.18 0.82 -1.33
CA THR A 123 4.99 0.21 -1.90
C THR A 123 3.77 0.88 -1.32
N GLY A 124 2.76 1.11 -2.15
CA GLY A 124 1.45 1.54 -1.72
C GLY A 124 0.44 0.44 -1.97
N LEU A 125 -0.42 0.18 -1.00
CA LEU A 125 -1.50 -0.80 -1.13
C LEU A 125 -2.82 -0.04 -1.15
N VAL A 126 -3.69 -0.37 -2.09
CA VAL A 126 -5.00 0.26 -2.23
C VAL A 126 -6.08 -0.81 -2.28
N PHE A 127 -7.04 -0.70 -1.38
CA PHE A 127 -8.25 -1.51 -1.40
C PHE A 127 -9.42 -0.57 -1.70
N PRO A 128 -9.80 -0.39 -2.98
CA PRO A 128 -10.72 0.69 -3.37
C PRO A 128 -12.11 0.58 -2.75
N ARG A 129 -12.64 -0.62 -2.64
CA ARG A 129 -14.03 -0.87 -2.21
C ARG A 129 -14.09 -1.91 -1.09
N ARG A 130 -13.64 -1.52 0.09
CA ARG A 130 -13.71 -2.41 1.26
C ARG A 130 -14.81 -1.92 2.20
N GLU A 131 -15.53 -2.84 2.82
CA GLU A 131 -16.58 -2.50 3.80
C GLU A 131 -15.95 -2.01 5.10
N MET A 132 -15.61 -0.74 5.13
CA MET A 132 -15.07 -0.08 6.31
C MET A 132 -15.12 1.42 6.09
N ARG A 133 -14.96 2.17 7.17
CA ARG A 133 -14.81 3.63 7.06
C ARG A 133 -13.52 3.95 6.31
N LYS A 134 -13.55 5.02 5.50
CA LYS A 134 -12.37 5.46 4.78
C LYS A 134 -11.22 5.72 5.75
N GLU A 135 -10.09 5.07 5.50
CA GLU A 135 -8.88 5.23 6.29
C GLU A 135 -7.63 5.19 5.41
N HIS A 136 -6.62 5.91 5.85
CA HIS A 136 -5.29 5.88 5.26
C HIS A 136 -4.29 5.56 6.37
N PHE A 137 -3.43 4.58 6.12
CA PHE A 137 -2.40 4.19 7.06
C PHE A 137 -1.03 4.37 6.44
N CYS A 138 -0.11 4.88 7.25
CA CYS A 138 1.31 4.92 6.93
C CYS A 138 1.97 3.95 7.92
N LEU A 139 2.40 2.79 7.43
CA LEU A 139 2.83 1.68 8.29
C LEU A 139 4.32 1.39 8.18
N ARG A 140 4.88 1.05 9.30
CA ARG A 140 6.26 0.60 9.42
C ARG A 140 6.26 -0.87 9.81
N TYR A 141 6.80 -1.74 8.94
CA TYR A 141 6.80 -3.18 9.17
C TYR A 141 8.20 -3.79 9.26
N PHE A 142 9.20 -2.97 9.38
CA PHE A 142 10.59 -3.38 9.53
C PHE A 142 11.11 -3.16 10.96
#